data_5789d3ec9b859432630c682648691adb
#
_entry.id   5789d3ec9b859432630c682648691adb
#
_cell.length_a   1.000
_cell.length_b   1.000
_cell.length_c   1.000
_cell.angle_alpha   90.00
_cell.angle_beta   90.00
_cell.angle_gamma   90.00
#
_symmetry.space_group_name_H-M   'P 1'
#
loop_
_entity.id
_entity.type
_entity.pdbx_description
1 polymer ?
#
loop_
_entity_poly.entity_id
_entity_poly.type
_entity_poly.pdbx_seq_one_letter_code
_entity_poly.pdbx_strand_id
1 'polypeptide(L)'
;MKKSPEKITLGLLQHPCGPDPEANFATVLAATRAAAADGAQVICTQELFRTEYFCQSENHDIFGLSEPVPGPTTEVFQALARELGV
;
A
#
# COMPACT_ATOMS: atom_id res chain seq x y z
N MET A 1 -2.41 -11.36 -33.38
CA MET A 1 -2.04 -11.91 -32.08
C MET A 1 -1.25 -10.89 -31.29
N LYS A 2 -1.68 -10.56 -30.07
CA LYS A 2 -0.94 -9.65 -29.22
C LYS A 2 0.28 -10.35 -28.63
N LYS A 3 1.46 -9.77 -28.81
CA LYS A 3 2.63 -10.21 -28.05
C LYS A 3 2.48 -9.82 -26.60
N SER A 4 2.94 -10.68 -25.70
CA SER A 4 3.11 -10.30 -24.30
C SER A 4 4.11 -9.15 -24.22
N PRO A 5 3.92 -8.18 -23.31
CA PRO A 5 4.88 -7.11 -23.17
C PRO A 5 6.24 -7.67 -22.73
N GLU A 6 7.31 -7.17 -23.33
CA GLU A 6 8.67 -7.56 -22.96
C GLU A 6 9.08 -6.94 -21.62
N LYS A 7 8.37 -5.92 -21.19
CA LYS A 7 8.66 -5.20 -19.96
C LYS A 7 7.39 -5.02 -19.17
N ILE A 8 7.54 -5.02 -17.86
CA ILE A 8 6.48 -4.69 -16.92
C ILE A 8 6.95 -3.52 -16.05
N THR A 9 6.06 -2.59 -15.78
CA THR A 9 6.38 -1.44 -14.96
C THR A 9 5.95 -1.71 -13.52
N LEU A 10 6.90 -1.64 -12.60
CA LEU A 10 6.65 -1.81 -11.18
C LEU A 10 6.60 -0.45 -10.50
N GLY A 11 5.63 -0.27 -9.60
CA GLY A 11 5.56 0.88 -8.72
C GLY A 11 6.01 0.47 -7.33
N LEU A 12 7.13 0.99 -6.87
CA LEU A 12 7.62 0.73 -5.52
C LEU A 12 7.35 1.96 -4.66
N LEU A 13 6.46 1.82 -3.69
CA LEU A 13 6.03 2.94 -2.86
C LEU A 13 6.85 2.99 -1.58
N GLN A 14 7.38 4.17 -1.28
CA GLN A 14 8.12 4.41 -0.05
C GLN A 14 7.78 5.80 0.45
N HIS A 15 7.34 5.91 1.70
CA HIS A 15 6.96 7.18 2.30
C HIS A 15 7.17 7.15 3.81
N PRO A 16 7.41 8.31 4.43
CA PRO A 16 7.47 8.36 5.88
C PRO A 16 6.08 8.17 6.49
N CYS A 17 6.02 7.51 7.63
CA CYS A 17 4.78 7.34 8.38
C CYS A 17 4.84 8.15 9.66
N GLY A 18 3.75 8.84 9.97
CA GLY A 18 3.55 9.52 11.23
C GLY A 18 2.74 8.67 12.21
N PRO A 19 2.33 9.25 13.34
CA PRO A 19 1.60 8.50 14.36
C PRO A 19 0.14 8.23 14.03
N ASP A 20 -0.44 8.90 13.02
CA ASP A 20 -1.85 8.73 12.64
C ASP A 20 -1.97 7.69 11.52
N PRO A 21 -2.52 6.47 11.81
CA PRO A 21 -2.68 5.44 10.78
C PRO A 21 -3.56 5.85 9.60
N GLU A 22 -4.57 6.67 9.84
CA GLU A 22 -5.47 7.12 8.78
C GLU A 22 -4.77 8.07 7.81
N ALA A 23 -3.92 8.97 8.33
CA ALA A 23 -3.11 9.86 7.49
C ALA A 23 -2.10 9.06 6.66
N ASN A 24 -1.47 8.05 7.26
CA ASN A 24 -0.54 7.16 6.57
C ASN A 24 -1.24 6.38 5.46
N PHE A 25 -2.45 5.91 5.75
CA PHE A 25 -3.25 5.18 4.76
C PHE A 25 -3.63 6.06 3.57
N ALA A 26 -4.06 7.29 3.85
CA ALA A 26 -4.37 8.26 2.78
C ALA A 26 -3.15 8.51 1.89
N THR A 27 -1.97 8.60 2.49
CA THR A 27 -0.71 8.80 1.76
C THR A 27 -0.41 7.63 0.82
N VAL A 28 -0.52 6.39 1.30
CA VAL A 28 -0.22 5.22 0.46
C VAL A 28 -1.26 5.03 -0.64
N LEU A 29 -2.52 5.35 -0.38
CA LEU A 29 -3.57 5.26 -1.41
C LEU A 29 -3.33 6.29 -2.51
N ALA A 30 -2.97 7.52 -2.15
CA ALA A 30 -2.63 8.55 -3.12
C ALA A 30 -1.41 8.17 -3.96
N ALA A 31 -0.38 7.62 -3.33
CA ALA A 31 0.82 7.14 -4.02
C ALA A 31 0.51 5.98 -4.97
N THR A 32 -0.40 5.09 -4.58
CA THR A 32 -0.85 3.98 -5.43
C THR A 32 -1.53 4.51 -6.69
N ARG A 33 -2.42 5.49 -6.55
CA ARG A 33 -3.08 6.11 -7.69
C ARG A 33 -2.09 6.82 -8.62
N ALA A 34 -1.13 7.52 -8.04
CA ALA A 34 -0.10 8.22 -8.81
C ALA A 34 0.77 7.24 -9.60
N ALA A 35 1.19 6.14 -8.98
CA ALA A 35 1.98 5.11 -9.63
C ALA A 35 1.22 4.47 -10.80
N ALA A 36 -0.06 4.16 -10.61
CA ALA A 36 -0.89 3.61 -11.67
C ALA A 36 -1.05 4.60 -12.83
N ALA A 37 -1.23 5.88 -12.53
CA ALA A 37 -1.32 6.92 -13.54
C ALA A 37 -0.02 7.05 -14.34
N ASP A 38 1.12 6.76 -13.73
CA ASP A 38 2.43 6.77 -14.38
C ASP A 38 2.72 5.46 -15.15
N GLY A 39 1.78 4.52 -15.16
CA GLY A 39 1.89 3.30 -15.95
C GLY A 39 2.31 2.06 -15.18
N ALA A 40 2.40 2.12 -13.85
CA ALA A 40 2.71 0.92 -13.07
C ALA A 40 1.61 -0.13 -13.22
N GLN A 41 2.03 -1.37 -13.42
CA GLN A 41 1.13 -2.51 -13.60
C GLN A 41 1.07 -3.38 -12.35
N VAL A 42 2.13 -3.42 -11.59
CA VAL A 42 2.23 -4.07 -10.29
C VAL A 42 2.77 -3.03 -9.31
N ILE A 43 2.08 -2.86 -8.19
CA ILE A 43 2.43 -1.85 -7.20
C ILE A 43 2.70 -2.54 -5.87
N CYS A 44 3.84 -2.22 -5.26
CA CYS A 44 4.26 -2.81 -4.00
C CYS A 44 4.45 -1.71 -2.96
N THR A 45 3.79 -1.85 -1.82
CA THR A 45 3.96 -0.94 -0.69
C THR A 45 5.20 -1.32 0.11
N GLN A 46 5.68 -0.40 0.95
CA GLN A 46 6.67 -0.75 1.95
C GLN A 46 6.06 -1.66 3.02
N GLU A 47 6.89 -2.31 3.82
CA GLU A 47 6.46 -3.29 4.80
C GLU A 47 5.47 -2.72 5.81
N LEU A 48 5.78 -1.60 6.42
CA LEU A 48 4.89 -0.93 7.39
C LEU A 48 4.46 0.40 6.80
N PHE A 49 3.39 0.37 6.02
CA PHE A 49 2.93 1.55 5.29
C PHE A 49 1.82 2.32 6.00
N ARG A 50 1.20 1.72 7.00
CA ARG A 50 0.07 2.34 7.71
C ARG A 50 0.44 2.83 9.11
N THR A 51 1.54 2.35 9.65
CA THR A 51 2.01 2.71 10.98
C THR A 51 3.47 3.12 10.97
N GLU A 52 3.92 3.80 12.02
CA GLU A 52 5.34 4.00 12.26
C GLU A 52 6.01 2.64 12.49
N TYR A 53 7.33 2.59 12.32
CA TYR A 53 8.10 1.36 12.55
C TYR A 53 8.17 1.09 14.05
N PHE A 54 7.18 0.38 14.55
CA PHE A 54 6.99 0.13 15.99
C PHE A 54 8.02 -0.84 16.58
N CYS A 55 8.76 -1.57 15.76
CA CYS A 55 9.75 -2.54 16.22
C CYS A 55 10.93 -1.89 16.95
N GLN A 56 11.02 -0.54 16.94
CA GLN A 56 12.03 0.20 17.67
C GLN A 56 11.68 0.40 19.15
N SER A 57 10.48 0.01 19.57
CA SER A 57 10.02 0.16 20.95
C SER A 57 9.27 -1.09 21.40
N GLU A 58 9.22 -1.31 22.73
CA GLU A 58 8.52 -2.44 23.34
C GLU A 58 7.14 -2.01 23.85
N ASN A 59 6.37 -1.30 23.05
CA ASN A 59 5.04 -0.86 23.44
C ASN A 59 3.99 -1.88 22.99
N HIS A 60 3.36 -2.56 23.95
CA HIS A 60 2.36 -3.60 23.67
C HIS A 60 1.03 -3.04 23.18
N ASP A 61 0.76 -1.75 23.36
CA ASP A 61 -0.48 -1.11 22.89
C ASP A 61 -0.59 -1.10 21.37
N ILE A 62 0.53 -1.26 20.67
CA ILE A 62 0.56 -1.32 19.20
C ILE A 62 -0.14 -2.54 18.63
N PHE A 63 -0.34 -3.61 19.41
CA PHE A 63 -1.04 -4.80 18.93
C PHE A 63 -2.49 -4.50 18.54
N GLY A 64 -3.07 -3.41 19.05
CA GLY A 64 -4.39 -2.94 18.64
C GLY A 64 -4.44 -2.45 17.19
N LEU A 65 -3.28 -2.23 16.55
CA LEU A 65 -3.21 -1.81 15.15
C LEU A 65 -3.36 -2.99 14.18
N SER A 66 -3.30 -4.24 14.68
CA SER A 66 -3.44 -5.41 13.82
C SER A 66 -4.87 -5.55 13.31
N GLU A 67 -5.01 -6.14 12.13
CA GLU A 67 -6.32 -6.42 11.55
C GLU A 67 -6.29 -7.79 10.86
N PRO A 68 -7.46 -8.42 10.68
CA PRO A 68 -7.51 -9.71 9.97
C PRO A 68 -7.22 -9.52 8.47
N VAL A 69 -6.88 -10.63 7.81
CA VAL A 69 -6.75 -10.69 6.35
C VAL A 69 -7.68 -11.81 5.85
N PRO A 70 -8.70 -11.49 5.02
CA PRO A 70 -9.07 -10.15 4.57
C PRO A 70 -9.63 -9.28 5.70
N GLY A 71 -9.39 -7.99 5.60
CA GLY A 71 -9.84 -6.99 6.57
C GLY A 71 -9.98 -5.63 5.91
N PRO A 72 -10.12 -4.56 6.72
CA PRO A 72 -10.36 -3.23 6.16
C PRO A 72 -9.32 -2.78 5.13
N THR A 73 -8.04 -2.96 5.41
CA THR A 73 -6.97 -2.57 4.47
C THR A 73 -7.03 -3.42 3.20
N THR A 74 -7.22 -4.74 3.35
CA THR A 74 -7.31 -5.66 2.21
C THR A 74 -8.46 -5.26 1.28
N GLU A 75 -9.63 -4.98 1.85
CA GLU A 75 -10.82 -4.63 1.08
C GLU A 75 -10.64 -3.35 0.29
N VAL A 76 -10.02 -2.33 0.89
CA VAL A 76 -9.75 -1.06 0.21
C VAL A 76 -8.80 -1.27 -0.97
N PHE A 77 -7.70 -2.02 -0.76
CA PHE A 77 -6.74 -2.27 -1.84
C PHE A 77 -7.32 -3.15 -2.94
N GLN A 78 -8.17 -4.13 -2.60
CA GLN A 78 -8.85 -4.92 -3.63
C GLN A 78 -9.73 -4.06 -4.53
N ALA A 79 -10.52 -3.18 -3.93
CA ALA A 79 -11.37 -2.26 -4.69
C ALA A 79 -10.54 -1.31 -5.54
N LEU A 80 -9.45 -0.77 -4.97
CA LEU A 80 -8.57 0.15 -5.67
C LEU A 80 -7.85 -0.53 -6.84
N ALA A 81 -7.34 -1.74 -6.65
CA ALA A 81 -6.68 -2.49 -7.70
C ALA A 81 -7.65 -2.76 -8.87
N ARG A 82 -8.89 -3.10 -8.56
CA ARG A 82 -9.92 -3.31 -9.57
C ARG A 82 -10.23 -2.02 -10.33
N GLU A 83 -10.37 -0.91 -9.60
CA GLU A 83 -10.63 0.40 -10.19
C GLU A 83 -9.52 0.82 -11.15
N LEU A 84 -8.27 0.62 -10.75
CA LEU A 84 -7.09 1.06 -11.50
C LEU A 84 -6.61 0.04 -12.54
N GLY A 85 -7.06 -1.20 -12.46
CA GLY A 85 -6.64 -2.25 -13.39
C GLY A 85 -5.21 -2.71 -13.16
N VAL A 86 -4.77 -2.73 -11.91
CA VAL A 86 -3.40 -3.12 -11.54
C VAL A 86 -3.39 -4.29 -10.59
#